data_7b11daa410a915d41c5ab15be377d21a
#
_entry.id   7b11daa410a915d41c5ab15be377d21a
#
_cell.length_a   1.000
_cell.length_b   1.000
_cell.length_c   1.000
_cell.angle_alpha   90.00
_cell.angle_beta   90.00
_cell.angle_gamma   90.00
#
_symmetry.space_group_name_H-M   'P 1'
#
loop_
_entity.id
_entity.type
_entity.pdbx_description
1 polymer ?
#
loop_
_entity_poly.entity_id
_entity_poly.type
_entity_poly.pdbx_seq_one_letter_code
_entity_poly.pdbx_strand_id
1 'polypeptide(L)'
;YREAGTLANQKNKESSIPSMKELQTAAKHSGWKHVQIDEKNSTVYIDDRDVSLDVGGVAKGYAVELIADQLQKDGLQHAIINGGGNIRLIGDKPDNEAWSVGIQIPNLKAQSTDSLISVKSKGDTSFVTSGDYQRYYTYKGKIMHHIIDPDTLMPARHSRSVTVITDNSGIADILSTTLYTMSHEEGVKLINRLQKEENIQVNAIWVYDDIQKPENGTDAISVKGYQIVFSDGLKDKIKAS
;
A
#
# COMPACT_ATOMS: atom_id res chain seq x y z
N TYR A 1 -4.17 -8.27 -16.78
CA TYR A 1 -2.88 -7.60 -16.49
C TYR A 1 -1.81 -8.56 -15.99
N ARG A 2 -2.15 -9.51 -15.13
CA ARG A 2 -1.20 -10.50 -14.62
C ARG A 2 -0.62 -11.35 -15.74
N GLU A 3 -1.46 -11.87 -16.61
CA GLU A 3 -1.05 -12.65 -17.79
C GLU A 3 -0.22 -11.82 -18.78
N ALA A 4 -0.66 -10.59 -19.06
CA ALA A 4 0.07 -9.68 -19.93
C ALA A 4 1.47 -9.35 -19.38
N GLY A 5 1.60 -9.14 -18.07
CA GLY A 5 2.90 -8.93 -17.41
C GLY A 5 3.79 -10.18 -17.45
N THR A 6 3.22 -11.36 -17.29
CA THR A 6 3.95 -12.63 -17.40
C THR A 6 4.48 -12.84 -18.81
N LEU A 7 3.68 -12.54 -19.84
CA LEU A 7 4.09 -12.62 -21.23
C LEU A 7 5.18 -11.62 -21.60
N ALA A 8 5.13 -10.39 -21.06
CA ALA A 8 6.15 -9.37 -21.27
C ALA A 8 7.51 -9.77 -20.69
N ASN A 9 7.52 -10.54 -19.59
CA ASN A 9 8.75 -11.06 -18.98
C ASN A 9 9.32 -12.30 -19.69
N GLN A 10 8.58 -12.94 -20.60
CA GLN A 10 9.10 -13.98 -21.46
C GLN A 10 9.85 -13.33 -22.62
N LYS A 11 11.16 -13.57 -22.72
CA LYS A 11 12.03 -13.06 -23.78
C LYS A 11 11.33 -13.26 -25.15
N ASN A 12 11.18 -12.15 -25.91
CA ASN A 12 10.68 -12.06 -27.29
C ASN A 12 9.15 -11.97 -27.52
N LYS A 13 8.33 -11.60 -26.54
CA LYS A 13 6.93 -11.21 -26.82
C LYS A 13 6.74 -9.72 -26.52
N GLU A 14 6.13 -8.99 -27.45
CA GLU A 14 5.71 -7.60 -27.19
C GLU A 14 4.73 -7.59 -26.02
N SER A 15 4.95 -6.65 -25.10
CA SER A 15 4.00 -6.41 -24.02
C SER A 15 2.66 -5.94 -24.60
N SER A 16 1.56 -6.39 -24.03
CA SER A 16 0.22 -6.01 -24.44
C SER A 16 -0.59 -5.57 -23.22
N ILE A 17 -1.69 -4.88 -23.48
CA ILE A 17 -2.73 -4.64 -22.48
C ILE A 17 -4.03 -5.26 -22.97
N PRO A 18 -4.88 -5.78 -22.07
CA PRO A 18 -6.21 -6.25 -22.43
C PRO A 18 -7.05 -5.11 -23.03
N SER A 19 -7.92 -5.42 -23.97
CA SER A 19 -8.89 -4.45 -24.47
C SER A 19 -9.89 -4.05 -23.37
N MET A 20 -10.49 -2.89 -23.48
CA MET A 20 -11.52 -2.46 -22.52
C MET A 20 -12.69 -3.43 -22.44
N LYS A 21 -13.06 -4.07 -23.55
CA LYS A 21 -14.12 -5.09 -23.58
C LYS A 21 -13.76 -6.33 -22.75
N GLU A 22 -12.51 -6.78 -22.82
CA GLU A 22 -12.02 -7.90 -21.99
C GLU A 22 -11.99 -7.51 -20.51
N LEU A 23 -11.51 -6.32 -20.18
CA LEU A 23 -11.49 -5.80 -18.81
C LEU A 23 -12.91 -5.69 -18.22
N GLN A 24 -13.87 -5.14 -18.99
CA GLN A 24 -15.28 -5.05 -18.59
C GLN A 24 -15.92 -6.42 -18.41
N THR A 25 -15.54 -7.40 -19.23
CA THR A 25 -16.01 -8.77 -19.07
C THR A 25 -15.46 -9.38 -17.79
N ALA A 26 -14.16 -9.27 -17.54
CA ALA A 26 -13.54 -9.75 -16.30
C ALA A 26 -14.09 -9.07 -15.03
N ALA A 27 -14.40 -7.79 -15.11
CA ALA A 27 -14.95 -7.04 -13.97
C ALA A 27 -16.33 -7.55 -13.51
N LYS A 28 -17.11 -8.23 -14.36
CA LYS A 28 -18.38 -8.86 -13.96
C LYS A 28 -18.17 -9.99 -12.96
N HIS A 29 -17.02 -10.64 -13.03
CA HIS A 29 -16.57 -11.73 -12.18
C HIS A 29 -15.62 -11.25 -11.09
N SER A 30 -15.94 -10.08 -10.47
CA SER A 30 -15.15 -9.52 -9.37
C SER A 30 -16.03 -8.85 -8.33
N GLY A 31 -15.46 -8.65 -7.14
CA GLY A 31 -16.13 -7.97 -6.04
C GLY A 31 -16.71 -8.91 -4.98
N TRP A 32 -16.97 -8.33 -3.82
CA TRP A 32 -17.42 -9.03 -2.61
C TRP A 32 -18.80 -9.70 -2.73
N LYS A 33 -19.63 -9.28 -3.68
CA LYS A 33 -20.97 -9.86 -3.88
C LYS A 33 -20.96 -11.37 -4.18
N HIS A 34 -19.83 -11.88 -4.65
CA HIS A 34 -19.62 -13.29 -4.99
C HIS A 34 -19.00 -14.11 -3.85
N VAL A 35 -18.64 -13.46 -2.73
CA VAL A 35 -17.93 -14.12 -1.64
C VAL A 35 -18.81 -14.15 -0.40
N GLN A 36 -19.09 -15.35 0.12
CA GLN A 36 -19.83 -15.58 1.36
C GLN A 36 -18.87 -16.16 2.40
N ILE A 37 -18.86 -15.57 3.59
CA ILE A 37 -18.02 -16.00 4.71
C ILE A 37 -18.92 -16.52 5.80
N ASP A 38 -18.70 -17.77 6.22
CA ASP A 38 -19.32 -18.37 7.41
C ASP A 38 -18.24 -18.49 8.50
N GLU A 39 -18.19 -17.50 9.37
CA GLU A 39 -17.23 -17.45 10.47
C GLU A 39 -17.40 -18.61 11.45
N LYS A 40 -18.66 -19.06 11.69
CA LYS A 40 -18.97 -20.13 12.63
C LYS A 40 -18.37 -21.47 12.20
N ASN A 41 -18.40 -21.75 10.90
CA ASN A 41 -17.88 -22.99 10.32
C ASN A 41 -16.50 -22.80 9.69
N SER A 42 -15.92 -21.58 9.76
CA SER A 42 -14.63 -21.23 9.14
C SER A 42 -14.56 -21.59 7.66
N THR A 43 -15.63 -21.27 6.92
CA THR A 43 -15.72 -21.58 5.50
C THR A 43 -15.93 -20.32 4.66
N VAL A 44 -15.39 -20.38 3.43
CA VAL A 44 -15.59 -19.36 2.40
C VAL A 44 -16.21 -20.03 1.19
N TYR A 45 -17.30 -19.49 0.68
CA TYR A 45 -17.96 -19.94 -0.53
C TYR A 45 -17.94 -18.83 -1.58
N ILE A 46 -17.57 -19.20 -2.80
CA ILE A 46 -17.56 -18.30 -3.97
C ILE A 46 -18.59 -18.85 -4.95
N ASP A 47 -19.63 -18.05 -5.25
CA ASP A 47 -20.78 -18.45 -6.06
C ASP A 47 -20.56 -18.35 -7.57
N ASP A 48 -19.46 -17.72 -8.01
CA ASP A 48 -19.09 -17.55 -9.41
C ASP A 48 -17.76 -18.29 -9.69
N ARG A 49 -17.77 -19.21 -10.67
CA ARG A 49 -16.60 -20.03 -11.01
C ARG A 49 -15.44 -19.26 -11.61
N ASP A 50 -15.72 -18.08 -12.18
CA ASP A 50 -14.72 -17.22 -12.80
C ASP A 50 -14.10 -16.22 -11.81
N VAL A 51 -14.60 -16.20 -10.55
CA VAL A 51 -14.02 -15.39 -9.46
C VAL A 51 -12.86 -16.14 -8.81
N SER A 52 -11.73 -15.45 -8.67
CA SER A 52 -10.59 -15.90 -7.89
C SER A 52 -10.29 -14.91 -6.76
N LEU A 53 -10.13 -15.41 -5.54
CA LEU A 53 -9.73 -14.61 -4.39
C LEU A 53 -8.21 -14.47 -4.36
N ASP A 54 -7.72 -13.23 -4.37
CA ASP A 54 -6.30 -12.90 -4.16
C ASP A 54 -6.17 -12.11 -2.84
N VAL A 55 -5.41 -12.67 -1.90
CA VAL A 55 -5.16 -12.05 -0.59
C VAL A 55 -3.85 -11.24 -0.54
N GLY A 56 -3.24 -10.97 -1.69
CA GLY A 56 -1.94 -10.29 -1.80
C GLY A 56 -1.89 -8.89 -1.21
N GLY A 57 -3.03 -8.21 -1.08
CA GLY A 57 -3.14 -6.88 -0.46
C GLY A 57 -3.33 -6.90 1.05
N VAL A 58 -3.29 -8.07 1.72
CA VAL A 58 -3.44 -8.18 3.17
C VAL A 58 -2.54 -9.24 3.80
N ALA A 59 -2.17 -10.26 3.03
CA ALA A 59 -1.52 -11.46 3.59
C ALA A 59 -0.15 -11.16 4.22
N LYS A 60 0.62 -10.24 3.65
CA LYS A 60 1.94 -9.86 4.20
C LYS A 60 1.79 -9.12 5.52
N GLY A 61 0.93 -8.11 5.56
CA GLY A 61 0.66 -7.35 6.76
C GLY A 61 0.08 -8.22 7.87
N TYR A 62 -0.85 -9.10 7.55
CA TYR A 62 -1.43 -10.04 8.50
C TYR A 62 -0.38 -11.01 9.08
N ALA A 63 0.47 -11.58 8.22
CA ALA A 63 1.55 -12.47 8.67
C ALA A 63 2.56 -11.75 9.58
N VAL A 64 2.94 -10.51 9.22
CA VAL A 64 3.83 -9.68 10.02
C VAL A 64 3.22 -9.35 11.39
N GLU A 65 1.92 -9.07 11.45
CA GLU A 65 1.22 -8.82 12.71
C GLU A 65 1.20 -10.06 13.61
N LEU A 66 0.84 -11.24 13.05
CA LEU A 66 0.85 -12.49 13.81
C LEU A 66 2.24 -12.83 14.40
N ILE A 67 3.31 -12.55 13.63
CA ILE A 67 4.68 -12.72 14.10
C ILE A 67 4.99 -11.74 15.23
N ALA A 68 4.61 -10.47 15.07
CA ALA A 68 4.81 -9.45 16.09
C ALA A 68 4.11 -9.82 17.41
N ASP A 69 2.85 -10.20 17.32
CA ASP A 69 2.05 -10.65 18.46
C ASP A 69 2.69 -11.84 19.19
N GLN A 70 3.21 -12.80 18.42
CA GLN A 70 3.86 -13.97 19.02
C GLN A 70 5.17 -13.58 19.71
N LEU A 71 6.01 -12.78 19.09
CA LEU A 71 7.26 -12.32 19.66
C LEU A 71 7.05 -11.49 20.94
N GLN A 72 6.03 -10.65 20.97
CA GLN A 72 5.66 -9.90 22.18
C GLN A 72 5.18 -10.83 23.32
N LYS A 73 4.38 -11.84 23.01
CA LYS A 73 3.98 -12.88 23.97
C LYS A 73 5.19 -13.66 24.52
N ASP A 74 6.19 -13.86 23.69
CA ASP A 74 7.47 -14.51 24.07
C ASP A 74 8.41 -13.55 24.83
N GLY A 75 7.98 -12.30 25.09
CA GLY A 75 8.70 -11.33 25.92
C GLY A 75 9.59 -10.36 25.17
N LEU A 76 9.54 -10.32 23.83
CA LEU A 76 10.30 -9.34 23.03
C LEU A 76 9.68 -7.95 23.17
N GLN A 77 10.49 -6.98 23.60
CA GLN A 77 10.03 -5.59 23.89
C GLN A 77 10.50 -4.56 22.86
N HIS A 78 11.54 -4.86 22.10
CA HIS A 78 12.15 -3.92 21.16
C HIS A 78 12.56 -4.64 19.88
N ALA A 79 11.86 -4.39 18.77
CA ALA A 79 12.22 -4.99 17.49
C ALA A 79 11.68 -4.19 16.28
N ILE A 80 12.27 -4.48 15.13
CA ILE A 80 11.72 -4.15 13.81
C ILE A 80 11.55 -5.45 13.04
N ILE A 81 10.34 -5.71 12.57
CA ILE A 81 10.03 -6.78 11.64
C ILE A 81 9.86 -6.14 10.26
N ASN A 82 10.54 -6.68 9.24
CA ASN A 82 10.39 -6.24 7.86
C ASN A 82 9.99 -7.41 6.96
N GLY A 83 8.72 -7.48 6.61
CA GLY A 83 8.13 -8.48 5.73
C GLY A 83 8.04 -7.99 4.28
N GLY A 84 9.19 -7.69 3.63
CA GLY A 84 9.21 -7.25 2.24
C GLY A 84 8.58 -5.87 2.02
N GLY A 85 8.92 -4.91 2.90
CA GLY A 85 8.41 -3.54 2.87
C GLY A 85 7.21 -3.28 3.80
N ASN A 86 6.62 -4.31 4.39
CA ASN A 86 5.70 -4.18 5.51
C ASN A 86 6.54 -4.14 6.78
N ILE A 87 6.70 -2.97 7.38
CA ILE A 87 7.52 -2.74 8.57
C ILE A 87 6.59 -2.70 9.78
N ARG A 88 6.90 -3.49 10.82
CA ARG A 88 6.23 -3.49 12.12
C ARG A 88 7.25 -3.23 13.21
N LEU A 89 7.04 -2.18 13.97
CA LEU A 89 7.84 -1.84 15.15
C LEU A 89 7.20 -2.49 16.37
N ILE A 90 8.03 -3.07 17.25
CA ILE A 90 7.65 -3.52 18.57
C ILE A 90 8.32 -2.58 19.57
N GLY A 91 7.51 -1.87 20.34
CA GLY A 91 7.97 -0.93 21.36
C GLY A 91 8.89 0.18 20.84
N ASP A 92 9.51 0.89 21.75
CA ASP A 92 10.54 1.90 21.46
C ASP A 92 11.89 1.25 21.20
N LYS A 93 12.89 2.00 20.77
CA LYS A 93 14.28 1.54 20.86
C LYS A 93 14.70 1.33 22.32
N PRO A 94 15.73 0.50 22.58
CA PRO A 94 16.41 0.53 23.86
C PRO A 94 16.75 1.98 24.24
N ASP A 95 16.67 2.32 25.50
CA ASP A 95 16.85 3.69 26.03
C ASP A 95 15.71 4.68 25.74
N ASN A 96 14.51 4.19 25.41
CA ASN A 96 13.33 4.99 25.08
C ASN A 96 13.48 5.94 23.87
N GLU A 97 14.41 5.66 22.97
CA GLU A 97 14.53 6.42 21.73
C GLU A 97 13.45 6.05 20.70
N ALA A 98 13.14 6.99 19.83
CA ALA A 98 12.26 6.74 18.69
C ALA A 98 12.98 5.95 17.59
N TRP A 99 12.28 5.03 16.95
CA TRP A 99 12.68 4.45 15.68
C TRP A 99 12.63 5.51 14.57
N SER A 100 13.45 5.33 13.54
CA SER A 100 13.41 6.16 12.34
C SER A 100 13.18 5.27 11.13
N VAL A 101 12.03 5.43 10.49
CA VAL A 101 11.64 4.63 9.33
C VAL A 101 11.72 5.49 8.07
N GLY A 102 12.53 5.07 7.10
CA GLY A 102 12.68 5.75 5.81
C GLY A 102 11.54 5.42 4.86
N ILE A 103 10.98 6.44 4.22
CA ILE A 103 10.02 6.30 3.12
C ILE A 103 10.81 6.30 1.81
N GLN A 104 10.80 5.15 1.13
CA GLN A 104 11.62 4.91 -0.05
C GLN A 104 11.24 5.82 -1.22
N ILE A 105 12.25 6.20 -2.02
CA ILE A 105 12.03 6.87 -3.31
C ILE A 105 11.32 5.89 -4.25
N PRO A 106 10.16 6.24 -4.86
CA PRO A 106 9.47 5.39 -5.82
C PRO A 106 10.25 5.35 -7.15
N ASN A 107 11.34 4.59 -7.17
CA ASN A 107 12.25 4.48 -8.30
C ASN A 107 12.03 3.17 -9.05
N LEU A 108 11.90 3.25 -10.37
CA LEU A 108 11.77 2.09 -11.26
C LEU A 108 13.08 1.32 -11.46
N LYS A 109 14.21 1.92 -11.13
CA LYS A 109 15.51 1.22 -11.11
C LYS A 109 15.59 0.48 -9.78
N ALA A 110 15.17 -0.76 -9.78
CA ALA A 110 15.21 -1.65 -8.62
C ALA A 110 16.58 -1.60 -7.95
N GLN A 111 16.64 -1.19 -6.70
CA GLN A 111 17.74 -1.29 -5.72
C GLN A 111 18.09 0.03 -5.01
N SER A 112 17.38 1.14 -5.23
CA SER A 112 17.63 2.32 -4.40
C SER A 112 17.07 2.05 -2.99
N THR A 113 17.94 2.06 -2.00
CA THR A 113 17.58 2.08 -0.58
C THR A 113 17.44 3.52 -0.06
N ASP A 114 17.57 4.50 -0.95
CA ASP A 114 17.49 5.91 -0.59
C ASP A 114 16.07 6.28 -0.21
N SER A 115 15.94 7.04 0.85
CA SER A 115 14.66 7.56 1.34
C SER A 115 14.46 9.02 0.91
N LEU A 116 13.18 9.39 0.72
CA LEU A 116 12.74 10.77 0.54
C LEU A 116 12.73 11.50 1.87
N ILE A 117 12.09 10.87 2.83
CA ILE A 117 11.89 11.37 4.18
C ILE A 117 12.08 10.22 5.17
N SER A 118 12.30 10.56 6.41
CA SER A 118 12.23 9.63 7.53
C SER A 118 11.13 10.05 8.50
N VAL A 119 10.47 9.05 9.09
CA VAL A 119 9.42 9.26 10.10
C VAL A 119 9.91 8.71 11.43
N LYS A 120 9.89 9.53 12.46
CA LYS A 120 10.15 9.10 13.83
C LYS A 120 8.88 8.50 14.42
N SER A 121 9.01 7.32 15.02
CA SER A 121 7.90 6.62 15.67
C SER A 121 8.34 5.99 16.97
N LYS A 122 7.42 5.96 17.93
CA LYS A 122 7.51 5.27 19.22
C LYS A 122 6.35 4.30 19.37
N GLY A 123 6.56 3.27 20.17
CA GLY A 123 5.57 2.25 20.44
C GLY A 123 5.34 1.32 19.25
N ASP A 124 4.32 0.52 19.39
CA ASP A 124 3.88 -0.44 18.39
C ASP A 124 3.30 0.29 17.18
N THR A 125 3.99 0.22 16.05
CA THR A 125 3.60 0.97 14.86
C THR A 125 3.96 0.19 13.60
N SER A 126 3.07 0.19 12.63
CA SER A 126 3.27 -0.42 11.32
C SER A 126 3.38 0.64 10.23
N PHE A 127 4.28 0.41 9.27
CA PHE A 127 4.46 1.20 8.05
C PHE A 127 4.34 0.29 6.86
N VAL A 128 3.33 0.49 6.04
CA VAL A 128 3.12 -0.33 4.84
C VAL A 128 2.94 0.57 3.63
N THR A 129 3.69 0.27 2.58
CA THR A 129 3.72 1.07 1.35
C THR A 129 3.20 0.28 0.17
N SER A 130 2.22 0.83 -0.54
CA SER A 130 1.79 0.42 -1.88
C SER A 130 2.29 1.41 -2.93
N GLY A 131 2.72 0.91 -4.10
CA GLY A 131 3.26 1.78 -5.14
C GLY A 131 3.44 1.08 -6.48
N ASP A 132 3.75 1.86 -7.52
CA ASP A 132 3.83 1.45 -8.91
C ASP A 132 5.20 0.88 -9.35
N TYR A 133 6.22 0.92 -8.49
CA TYR A 133 7.62 0.70 -8.83
C TYR A 133 8.15 -0.69 -8.47
N GLN A 134 7.41 -1.52 -7.73
CA GLN A 134 7.88 -2.84 -7.30
C GLN A 134 7.50 -3.97 -8.26
N ARG A 135 6.26 -3.98 -8.78
CA ARG A 135 5.73 -5.03 -9.67
C ARG A 135 5.03 -4.39 -10.86
N TYR A 136 5.74 -4.25 -11.95
CA TYR A 136 5.23 -3.61 -13.17
C TYR A 136 5.87 -4.21 -14.42
N TYR A 137 5.26 -3.93 -15.56
CA TYR A 137 5.89 -4.01 -16.87
C TYR A 137 5.66 -2.71 -17.63
N THR A 138 6.34 -2.51 -18.75
CA THR A 138 6.20 -1.29 -19.55
C THR A 138 5.46 -1.60 -20.85
N TYR A 139 4.46 -0.80 -21.19
CA TYR A 139 3.75 -0.85 -22.46
C TYR A 139 3.74 0.55 -23.09
N LYS A 140 4.33 0.69 -24.30
CA LYS A 140 4.43 1.98 -25.01
C LYS A 140 4.91 3.14 -24.11
N GLY A 141 5.95 2.88 -23.32
CA GLY A 141 6.54 3.84 -22.38
C GLY A 141 5.74 4.11 -21.11
N LYS A 142 4.58 3.47 -20.91
CA LYS A 142 3.76 3.61 -19.70
C LYS A 142 3.98 2.42 -18.76
N ILE A 143 4.07 2.72 -17.47
CA ILE A 143 4.13 1.70 -16.40
C ILE A 143 2.77 1.03 -16.27
N MET A 144 2.75 -0.29 -16.28
CA MET A 144 1.57 -1.12 -16.08
C MET A 144 1.83 -1.99 -14.83
N HIS A 145 1.44 -1.46 -13.67
CA HIS A 145 1.62 -2.14 -12.39
C HIS A 145 0.37 -2.95 -12.01
N HIS A 146 0.48 -3.74 -10.95
CA HIS A 146 -0.50 -4.75 -10.55
C HIS A 146 -1.68 -4.23 -9.73
N ILE A 147 -1.65 -2.98 -9.25
CA ILE A 147 -2.73 -2.39 -8.45
C ILE A 147 -3.72 -1.74 -9.42
N ILE A 148 -4.86 -2.39 -9.58
CA ILE A 148 -5.90 -1.95 -10.53
C ILE A 148 -6.94 -1.13 -9.79
N ASP A 149 -7.23 0.03 -10.34
CA ASP A 149 -8.36 0.85 -9.94
C ASP A 149 -9.66 0.20 -10.42
N PRO A 150 -10.58 -0.16 -9.51
CA PRO A 150 -11.80 -0.87 -9.87
C PRO A 150 -12.76 -0.06 -10.74
N ASP A 151 -12.70 1.27 -10.70
CA ASP A 151 -13.58 2.15 -11.45
C ASP A 151 -13.12 2.29 -12.90
N THR A 152 -11.83 2.47 -13.11
CA THR A 152 -11.24 2.61 -14.45
C THR A 152 -10.84 1.28 -15.08
N LEU A 153 -10.72 0.22 -14.30
CA LEU A 153 -10.20 -1.11 -14.68
C LEU A 153 -8.76 -1.07 -15.20
N MET A 154 -8.04 0.00 -14.93
CA MET A 154 -6.67 0.25 -15.34
C MET A 154 -5.75 0.36 -14.11
N PRO A 155 -4.42 0.25 -14.26
CA PRO A 155 -3.52 0.56 -13.16
C PRO A 155 -3.78 1.94 -12.58
N ALA A 156 -3.97 2.02 -11.26
CA ALA A 156 -4.24 3.26 -10.54
C ALA A 156 -3.11 4.29 -10.75
N ARG A 157 -3.46 5.58 -10.79
CA ARG A 157 -2.48 6.64 -11.12
C ARG A 157 -2.68 7.92 -10.31
N HIS A 158 -3.23 7.79 -9.12
CA HIS A 158 -3.46 8.96 -8.25
C HIS A 158 -2.18 9.45 -7.59
N SER A 159 -1.23 8.53 -7.29
CA SER A 159 0.07 8.85 -6.70
C SER A 159 1.12 7.80 -7.09
N ARG A 160 2.42 8.07 -6.84
CA ARG A 160 3.51 7.13 -7.06
C ARG A 160 3.58 6.06 -5.97
N SER A 161 3.30 6.46 -4.74
CA SER A 161 3.17 5.54 -3.61
C SER A 161 2.32 6.14 -2.50
N VAL A 162 1.75 5.26 -1.71
CA VAL A 162 1.07 5.61 -0.46
C VAL A 162 1.61 4.74 0.66
N THR A 163 2.08 5.37 1.73
CA THR A 163 2.47 4.69 2.97
C THR A 163 1.42 4.94 4.02
N VAL A 164 0.88 3.87 4.59
CA VAL A 164 -0.03 3.92 5.74
C VAL A 164 0.73 3.63 7.02
N ILE A 165 0.39 4.37 8.07
CA ILE A 165 0.98 4.27 9.40
C ILE A 165 -0.16 4.09 10.40
N THR A 166 -0.19 2.95 11.07
CA THR A 166 -1.18 2.57 12.10
C THR A 166 -0.56 1.54 13.06
N ASP A 167 -1.27 1.11 14.06
CA ASP A 167 -0.80 0.15 15.07
C ASP A 167 -0.88 -1.33 14.64
N ASN A 168 -1.58 -1.63 13.54
CA ASN A 168 -1.77 -2.99 13.04
C ASN A 168 -1.30 -3.14 11.60
N SER A 169 -0.39 -4.11 11.34
CA SER A 169 0.22 -4.30 10.02
C SER A 169 -0.75 -4.85 8.97
N GLY A 170 -1.72 -5.66 9.37
CA GLY A 170 -2.77 -6.17 8.46
C GLY A 170 -3.68 -5.04 7.97
N ILE A 171 -4.11 -4.18 8.89
CA ILE A 171 -4.91 -2.99 8.57
C ILE A 171 -4.10 -2.02 7.69
N ALA A 172 -2.82 -1.80 8.01
CA ALA A 172 -1.94 -0.97 7.20
C ALA A 172 -1.78 -1.48 5.76
N ASP A 173 -1.66 -2.81 5.57
CA ASP A 173 -1.52 -3.43 4.24
C ASP A 173 -2.77 -3.20 3.38
N ILE A 174 -3.96 -3.47 3.94
CA ILE A 174 -5.25 -3.21 3.29
C ILE A 174 -5.37 -1.72 2.92
N LEU A 175 -5.18 -0.84 3.89
CA LEU A 175 -5.38 0.60 3.71
C LEU A 175 -4.37 1.22 2.76
N SER A 176 -3.12 0.76 2.72
CA SER A 176 -2.13 1.28 1.78
C SER A 176 -2.54 1.04 0.32
N THR A 177 -3.09 -0.14 0.03
CA THR A 177 -3.60 -0.47 -1.29
C THR A 177 -4.90 0.27 -1.60
N THR A 178 -5.81 0.38 -0.63
CA THR A 178 -7.07 1.11 -0.77
C THR A 178 -6.82 2.59 -1.07
N LEU A 179 -6.02 3.26 -0.26
CA LEU A 179 -5.69 4.68 -0.45
C LEU A 179 -4.91 4.95 -1.74
N TYR A 180 -4.14 3.97 -2.21
CA TYR A 180 -3.42 4.07 -3.47
C TYR A 180 -4.35 4.07 -4.69
N THR A 181 -5.54 3.46 -4.59
CA THR A 181 -6.56 3.44 -5.67
C THR A 181 -7.54 4.61 -5.61
N MET A 182 -7.36 5.54 -4.69
CA MET A 182 -8.23 6.70 -4.46
C MET A 182 -7.50 8.02 -4.74
N SER A 183 -8.26 9.07 -5.03
CA SER A 183 -7.76 10.44 -4.96
C SER A 183 -7.35 10.79 -3.52
N HIS A 184 -6.52 11.80 -3.34
CA HIS A 184 -6.12 12.27 -2.02
C HIS A 184 -7.33 12.69 -1.19
N GLU A 185 -8.27 13.43 -1.79
CA GLU A 185 -9.48 13.90 -1.11
C GLU A 185 -10.33 12.73 -0.58
N GLU A 186 -10.56 11.70 -1.40
CA GLU A 186 -11.28 10.49 -1.00
C GLU A 186 -10.54 9.73 0.11
N GLY A 187 -9.22 9.64 0.00
CA GLY A 187 -8.36 9.01 1.00
C GLY A 187 -8.45 9.70 2.35
N VAL A 188 -8.40 11.03 2.38
CA VAL A 188 -8.57 11.82 3.62
C VAL A 188 -9.96 11.61 4.22
N LYS A 189 -11.02 11.59 3.40
CA LYS A 189 -12.39 11.29 3.89
C LYS A 189 -12.48 9.90 4.52
N LEU A 190 -11.85 8.90 3.91
CA LEU A 190 -11.80 7.54 4.45
C LEU A 190 -11.06 7.50 5.78
N ILE A 191 -9.88 8.10 5.89
CA ILE A 191 -9.10 8.17 7.13
C ILE A 191 -9.92 8.81 8.25
N ASN A 192 -10.54 9.96 8.00
CA ASN A 192 -11.36 10.67 8.98
C ASN A 192 -12.55 9.82 9.45
N ARG A 193 -13.18 9.06 8.54
CA ARG A 193 -14.26 8.15 8.88
C ARG A 193 -13.77 7.01 9.78
N LEU A 194 -12.67 6.36 9.45
CA LEU A 194 -12.09 5.27 10.25
C LEU A 194 -11.70 5.74 11.65
N GLN A 195 -11.13 6.93 11.78
CA GLN A 195 -10.79 7.50 13.07
C GLN A 195 -12.03 7.81 13.92
N LYS A 196 -13.10 8.32 13.29
CA LYS A 196 -14.29 8.76 13.99
C LYS A 196 -15.23 7.61 14.34
N GLU A 197 -15.46 6.66 13.42
CA GLU A 197 -16.49 5.64 13.52
C GLU A 197 -15.92 4.33 14.08
N GLU A 198 -14.69 3.98 13.72
CA GLU A 198 -14.06 2.70 14.09
C GLU A 198 -12.96 2.86 15.14
N ASN A 199 -12.64 4.09 15.55
CA ASN A 199 -11.54 4.40 16.47
C ASN A 199 -10.17 3.85 16.03
N ILE A 200 -9.97 3.69 14.71
CA ILE A 200 -8.70 3.24 14.12
C ILE A 200 -7.83 4.46 13.85
N GLN A 201 -6.70 4.57 14.53
CA GLN A 201 -5.74 5.66 14.31
C GLN A 201 -4.92 5.39 13.05
N VAL A 202 -5.15 6.19 12.01
CA VAL A 202 -4.47 6.05 10.72
C VAL A 202 -3.83 7.36 10.33
N ASN A 203 -2.57 7.30 9.93
CA ASN A 203 -1.90 8.37 9.20
C ASN A 203 -1.44 7.85 7.84
N ALA A 204 -1.27 8.74 6.87
CA ALA A 204 -0.80 8.37 5.55
C ALA A 204 0.16 9.40 4.97
N ILE A 205 1.01 8.92 4.05
CA ILE A 205 1.96 9.71 3.27
C ILE A 205 1.76 9.35 1.82
N TRP A 206 1.46 10.35 0.99
CA TRP A 206 1.34 10.23 -0.46
C TRP A 206 2.57 10.84 -1.13
N VAL A 207 3.15 10.13 -2.08
CA VAL A 207 4.29 10.61 -2.88
C VAL A 207 3.85 10.80 -4.32
N TYR A 208 4.17 11.96 -4.88
CA TYR A 208 3.84 12.37 -6.24
C TYR A 208 5.10 12.74 -7.02
N ASP A 209 5.02 12.74 -8.35
CA ASP A 209 6.06 13.26 -9.25
C ASP A 209 5.46 14.31 -10.20
N ASP A 210 6.20 14.67 -11.26
CA ASP A 210 5.73 15.65 -12.24
C ASP A 210 4.54 15.17 -13.10
N ILE A 211 4.29 13.85 -13.13
CA ILE A 211 3.20 13.24 -13.91
C ILE A 211 1.96 13.06 -13.04
N GLN A 212 2.17 12.52 -11.83
CA GLN A 212 1.12 12.29 -10.83
C GLN A 212 1.27 13.38 -9.77
N LYS A 213 0.58 14.49 -9.96
CA LYS A 213 0.66 15.66 -9.08
C LYS A 213 -0.41 15.60 -7.99
N PRO A 214 -0.15 16.20 -6.81
CA PRO A 214 -1.21 16.39 -5.82
C PRO A 214 -2.30 17.30 -6.38
N GLU A 215 -3.49 17.18 -5.83
CA GLU A 215 -4.63 18.04 -6.17
C GLU A 215 -4.31 19.50 -5.86
N ASN A 216 -4.87 20.42 -6.66
CA ASN A 216 -4.65 21.85 -6.48
C ASN A 216 -5.10 22.30 -5.07
N GLY A 217 -4.24 23.07 -4.41
CA GLY A 217 -4.48 23.53 -3.04
C GLY A 217 -4.10 22.56 -1.94
N THR A 218 -3.52 21.40 -2.27
CA THR A 218 -2.99 20.47 -1.29
C THR A 218 -1.60 20.93 -0.84
N ASP A 219 -1.39 21.05 0.48
CA ASP A 219 -0.09 21.36 1.06
C ASP A 219 0.88 20.19 0.85
N ALA A 220 1.99 20.46 0.17
CA ALA A 220 3.00 19.47 -0.13
C ALA A 220 4.41 20.02 0.14
N ILE A 221 5.31 19.16 0.59
CA ILE A 221 6.74 19.46 0.67
C ILE A 221 7.47 18.86 -0.53
N SER A 222 8.44 19.60 -1.09
CA SER A 222 9.25 19.14 -2.21
C SER A 222 10.55 18.53 -1.72
N VAL A 223 10.82 17.29 -2.08
CA VAL A 223 12.06 16.58 -1.72
C VAL A 223 12.55 15.78 -2.91
N LYS A 224 13.80 16.01 -3.37
CA LYS A 224 14.47 15.26 -4.44
C LYS A 224 13.62 15.12 -5.73
N GLY A 225 12.85 16.16 -6.09
CA GLY A 225 12.00 16.18 -7.28
C GLY A 225 10.62 15.53 -7.11
N TYR A 226 10.27 15.11 -5.89
CA TYR A 226 8.95 14.60 -5.55
C TYR A 226 8.17 15.58 -4.69
N GLN A 227 6.85 15.52 -4.79
CA GLN A 227 5.92 16.23 -3.92
C GLN A 227 5.39 15.23 -2.88
N ILE A 228 5.44 15.58 -1.61
CA ILE A 228 5.04 14.71 -0.52
C ILE A 228 3.94 15.39 0.28
N VAL A 229 2.81 14.71 0.38
CA VAL A 229 1.65 15.09 1.19
C VAL A 229 1.51 14.10 2.33
N PHE A 230 1.16 14.55 3.52
CA PHE A 230 1.01 13.67 4.67
C PHE A 230 -0.05 14.18 5.65
N SER A 231 -0.59 13.25 6.42
CA SER A 231 -1.57 13.53 7.47
C SER A 231 -1.01 14.48 8.54
N ASP A 232 -1.85 15.35 9.09
CA ASP A 232 -1.46 16.33 10.12
C ASP A 232 -0.76 15.72 11.34
N GLY A 233 -1.14 14.51 11.73
CA GLY A 233 -0.52 13.78 12.85
C GLY A 233 0.96 13.41 12.66
N LEU A 234 1.53 13.68 11.46
CA LEU A 234 2.92 13.40 11.13
C LEU A 234 3.81 14.66 11.08
N LYS A 235 3.26 15.87 11.18
CA LYS A 235 4.01 17.14 11.00
C LYS A 235 5.31 17.22 11.80
N ASP A 236 5.27 16.84 13.07
CA ASP A 236 6.43 16.90 13.97
C ASP A 236 7.31 15.63 13.94
N LYS A 237 6.92 14.62 13.17
CA LYS A 237 7.59 13.31 13.10
C LYS A 237 8.42 13.14 11.85
N ILE A 238 8.18 13.96 10.80
CA ILE A 238 8.84 13.86 9.49
C ILE A 238 10.12 14.68 9.46
N LYS A 239 11.17 14.07 8.88
CA LYS A 239 12.42 14.73 8.56
C LYS A 239 12.79 14.45 7.09
N ALA A 240 13.10 15.48 6.32
CA ALA A 240 13.67 15.34 4.98
C ALA A 240 15.03 14.63 5.04
N SER A 241 15.30 13.74 4.09
CA SER A 241 16.53 12.92 4.01
C SER A 241 17.56 13.54 3.08
#